data_343c4a4cc0af8434b7b15f11f61b8a4d
#
_entry.id   343c4a4cc0af8434b7b15f11f61b8a4d
#
_cell.length_a   1.000
_cell.length_b   1.000
_cell.length_c   1.000
_cell.angle_alpha   90.00
_cell.angle_beta   90.00
_cell.angle_gamma   90.00
#
_symmetry.space_group_name_H-M   'P 1'
#
loop_
_entity.id
_entity.type
_entity.pdbx_description
1 polymer ?
#
loop_
_entity_poly.entity_id
_entity_poly.type
_entity_poly.pdbx_seq_one_letter_code
_entity_poly.pdbx_strand_id
1 'polypeptide(L)'
;MRYFIAIPTYNGGRIWKDVVDNIQKYAPPESTVHIIDSSSKDDTVSIAKNAGFLVKVIASSDFNHGGTRNLAVNDHAEDYDVVIFLTQDAIPEAGFIDKITSAFEDPNVACAWGRQLPHKDANPIARHARFFNYPAESHT
;
A
#
# COMPACT_ATOMS: atom_id res chain seq x y z
N MET A 1 -8.99 -16.38 2.99
CA MET A 1 -7.60 -15.84 3.03
C MET A 1 -7.62 -14.56 3.83
N ARG A 2 -6.86 -14.50 4.92
CA ARG A 2 -6.77 -13.30 5.76
C ARG A 2 -5.62 -12.43 5.26
N TYR A 3 -5.84 -11.14 5.10
CA TYR A 3 -4.81 -10.20 4.63
C TYR A 3 -4.83 -8.92 5.45
N PHE A 4 -3.72 -8.19 5.42
CA PHE A 4 -3.65 -6.80 5.88
C PHE A 4 -2.90 -5.93 4.88
N ILE A 5 -3.13 -4.63 4.94
CA ILE A 5 -2.47 -3.64 4.09
C ILE A 5 -1.41 -2.93 4.91
N ALA A 6 -0.18 -2.87 4.42
CA ALA A 6 0.94 -2.19 5.05
C ALA A 6 1.45 -1.04 4.18
N ILE A 7 1.55 0.16 4.77
CA ILE A 7 1.95 1.37 4.05
C ILE A 7 3.01 2.12 4.86
N PRO A 8 4.27 2.13 4.41
CA PRO A 8 5.27 3.05 4.93
C PRO A 8 4.95 4.48 4.51
N THR A 9 5.01 5.44 5.43
CA THR A 9 4.72 6.85 5.16
C THR A 9 5.81 7.78 5.66
N TYR A 10 6.00 8.89 4.93
CA TYR A 10 6.77 10.04 5.35
C TYR A 10 6.33 11.28 4.57
N ASN A 11 5.72 12.25 5.25
CA ASN A 11 5.24 13.51 4.65
C ASN A 11 4.44 13.26 3.37
N GLY A 12 3.32 12.52 3.47
CA GLY A 12 2.54 12.06 2.31
C GLY A 12 1.86 13.17 1.49
N GLY A 13 1.70 14.36 2.08
CA GLY A 13 1.21 15.53 1.38
C GLY A 13 -0.24 15.38 0.88
N ARG A 14 -0.57 16.06 -0.21
CA ARG A 14 -1.93 16.12 -0.76
C ARG A 14 -2.45 14.77 -1.24
N ILE A 15 -1.58 13.98 -1.87
CA ILE A 15 -1.97 12.69 -2.47
C ILE A 15 -2.35 11.66 -1.39
N TRP A 16 -1.79 11.80 -0.19
CA TRP A 16 -2.06 10.88 0.91
C TRP A 16 -3.55 10.81 1.27
N LYS A 17 -4.23 11.95 1.25
CA LYS A 17 -5.68 11.97 1.49
C LYS A 17 -6.45 11.16 0.44
N ASP A 18 -6.11 11.31 -0.83
CA ASP A 18 -6.75 10.55 -1.91
C ASP A 18 -6.50 9.05 -1.77
N VAL A 19 -5.30 8.64 -1.34
CA VAL A 19 -4.97 7.24 -1.06
C VAL A 19 -5.84 6.70 0.07
N VAL A 20 -5.95 7.42 1.18
CA VAL A 20 -6.76 7.01 2.35
C VAL A 20 -8.25 6.94 1.98
N ASP A 21 -8.78 7.95 1.30
CA ASP A 21 -10.18 7.98 0.87
C ASP A 21 -10.52 6.78 -0.05
N ASN A 22 -9.59 6.42 -0.95
CA ASN A 22 -9.80 5.28 -1.85
C ASN A 22 -9.64 3.94 -1.15
N ILE A 23 -8.75 3.81 -0.17
CA ILE A 23 -8.69 2.62 0.68
C ILE A 23 -10.01 2.44 1.42
N GLN A 24 -10.52 3.47 2.10
CA GLN A 24 -11.79 3.42 2.81
C GLN A 24 -12.98 3.09 1.89
N LYS A 25 -12.93 3.55 0.65
CA LYS A 25 -13.98 3.33 -0.34
C LYS A 25 -14.00 1.93 -0.94
N TYR A 26 -12.84 1.33 -1.15
CA TYR A 26 -12.70 0.12 -1.97
C TYR A 26 -12.16 -1.09 -1.20
N ALA A 27 -11.56 -0.92 -0.04
CA ALA A 27 -11.24 -2.06 0.82
C ALA A 27 -12.49 -2.45 1.64
N PRO A 28 -12.70 -3.74 1.92
CA PRO A 28 -13.73 -4.18 2.84
C PRO A 28 -13.60 -3.47 4.20
N PRO A 29 -14.73 -3.14 4.87
CA PRO A 29 -14.70 -2.38 6.13
C PRO A 29 -13.89 -3.03 7.27
N GLU A 30 -13.78 -4.36 7.25
CA GLU A 30 -13.02 -5.16 8.21
C GLU A 30 -11.52 -5.25 7.90
N SER A 31 -11.06 -4.62 6.79
CA SER A 31 -9.65 -4.68 6.41
C SER A 31 -8.75 -3.98 7.42
N THR A 32 -7.73 -4.68 7.88
CA THR A 32 -6.67 -4.07 8.69
C THR A 32 -5.71 -3.29 7.80
N VAL A 33 -5.52 -2.01 8.12
CA VAL A 33 -4.54 -1.14 7.48
C VAL A 33 -3.53 -0.68 8.51
N HIS A 34 -2.26 -1.01 8.31
CA HIS A 34 -1.16 -0.66 9.22
C HIS A 34 -0.21 0.32 8.55
N ILE A 35 -0.10 1.49 9.12
CA ILE A 35 0.78 2.57 8.68
C ILE A 35 2.04 2.55 9.55
N ILE A 36 3.22 2.48 8.91
CA ILE A 36 4.50 2.70 9.59
C ILE A 36 5.03 4.07 9.17
N ASP A 37 4.84 5.05 10.04
CA ASP A 37 5.19 6.43 9.76
C ASP A 37 6.58 6.80 10.27
N SER A 38 7.39 7.41 9.42
CA SER A 38 8.78 7.77 9.70
C SER A 38 8.92 9.19 10.28
N SER A 39 8.08 9.53 11.26
CA SER A 39 8.04 10.85 11.92
C SER A 39 7.65 11.99 10.98
N SER A 40 6.55 11.83 10.25
CA SER A 40 5.97 12.89 9.41
C SER A 40 5.71 14.18 10.19
N LYS A 41 5.88 15.31 9.53
CA LYS A 41 5.67 16.66 10.07
C LYS A 41 4.39 17.33 9.59
N ASP A 42 3.74 16.72 8.60
CA ASP A 42 2.45 17.15 8.03
C ASP A 42 1.28 16.35 8.64
N ASP A 43 0.11 16.43 8.02
CA ASP A 43 -1.12 15.78 8.50
C ASP A 43 -1.18 14.26 8.21
N THR A 44 -0.10 13.64 7.74
CA THR A 44 -0.07 12.22 7.33
C THR A 44 -0.60 11.30 8.42
N VAL A 45 -0.08 11.44 9.64
CA VAL A 45 -0.47 10.59 10.79
C VAL A 45 -1.90 10.86 11.23
N SER A 46 -2.32 12.12 11.28
CA SER A 46 -3.68 12.48 11.71
C SER A 46 -4.74 11.99 10.73
N ILE A 47 -4.49 12.09 9.42
CA ILE A 47 -5.38 11.57 8.38
C ILE A 47 -5.55 10.05 8.54
N ALA A 48 -4.45 9.30 8.72
CA ALA A 48 -4.50 7.84 8.90
C ALA A 48 -5.28 7.43 10.15
N LYS A 49 -5.03 8.09 11.28
CA LYS A 49 -5.73 7.82 12.56
C LYS A 49 -7.23 8.12 12.47
N ASN A 50 -7.60 9.23 11.83
CA ASN A 50 -9.00 9.61 11.63
C ASN A 50 -9.74 8.62 10.72
N ALA A 51 -9.03 7.95 9.82
CA ALA A 51 -9.56 6.87 8.98
C ALA A 51 -9.71 5.52 9.73
N GLY A 52 -9.26 5.44 10.98
CA GLY A 52 -9.31 4.20 11.78
C GLY A 52 -8.15 3.24 11.50
N PHE A 53 -7.10 3.68 10.80
CA PHE A 53 -5.93 2.85 10.52
C PHE A 53 -5.04 2.69 11.75
N LEU A 54 -4.39 1.55 11.88
CA LEU A 54 -3.34 1.35 12.87
C LEU A 54 -2.11 2.17 12.47
N VAL A 55 -1.54 2.94 13.39
CA VAL A 55 -0.38 3.78 13.09
C VAL A 55 0.72 3.53 14.09
N LYS A 56 1.88 3.11 13.60
CA LYS A 56 3.13 3.00 14.34
C LYS A 56 4.11 4.06 13.85
N VAL A 57 4.59 4.91 14.74
CA VAL A 57 5.56 5.95 14.41
C VAL A 57 6.96 5.46 14.78
N ILE A 58 7.89 5.56 13.85
CA ILE A 58 9.31 5.27 14.06
C ILE A 58 10.15 6.54 13.87
N ALA A 59 11.37 6.56 14.39
CA ALA A 59 12.29 7.66 14.09
C ALA A 59 12.65 7.63 12.59
N SER A 60 12.80 8.80 11.96
CA SER A 60 13.15 8.87 10.53
C SER A 60 14.53 8.28 10.22
N SER A 61 15.44 8.28 11.21
CA SER A 61 16.75 7.62 11.13
C SER A 61 16.65 6.10 11.02
N ASP A 62 15.57 5.50 11.50
CA ASP A 62 15.38 4.05 11.57
C ASP A 62 14.73 3.50 10.29
N PHE A 63 14.28 4.41 9.41
CA PHE A 63 13.67 4.02 8.14
C PHE A 63 14.67 3.33 7.23
N ASN A 64 14.28 2.16 6.74
CA ASN A 64 14.82 1.55 5.54
C ASN A 64 13.74 0.75 4.82
N HIS A 65 13.84 0.65 3.50
CA HIS A 65 12.76 0.10 2.67
C HIS A 65 12.34 -1.33 3.03
N GLY A 66 13.28 -2.20 3.34
CA GLY A 66 13.02 -3.59 3.71
C GLY A 66 12.61 -3.72 5.18
N GLY A 67 13.40 -3.16 6.10
CA GLY A 67 13.17 -3.28 7.54
C GLY A 67 11.85 -2.67 8.01
N THR A 68 11.45 -1.52 7.44
CA THR A 68 10.17 -0.88 7.77
C THR A 68 8.99 -1.75 7.34
N ARG A 69 9.07 -2.42 6.17
CA ARG A 69 8.05 -3.37 5.73
C ARG A 69 8.04 -4.64 6.58
N ASN A 70 9.22 -5.17 6.90
CA ASN A 70 9.34 -6.32 7.80
C ASN A 70 8.79 -6.03 9.19
N LEU A 71 8.91 -4.80 9.69
CA LEU A 71 8.32 -4.41 10.96
C LEU A 71 6.80 -4.57 10.94
N ALA A 72 6.13 -4.13 9.87
CA ALA A 72 4.70 -4.34 9.71
C ALA A 72 4.32 -5.82 9.62
N VAL A 73 5.12 -6.62 8.91
CA VAL A 73 4.90 -8.07 8.81
C VAL A 73 5.03 -8.74 10.17
N ASN A 74 6.09 -8.43 10.91
CA ASN A 74 6.35 -9.04 12.23
C ASN A 74 5.26 -8.72 13.25
N ASP A 75 4.65 -7.53 13.17
CA ASP A 75 3.55 -7.14 14.06
C ASP A 75 2.27 -7.95 13.79
N HIS A 76 2.15 -8.64 12.64
CA HIS A 76 0.93 -9.32 12.17
C HIS A 76 1.13 -10.75 11.64
N ALA A 77 2.34 -11.30 11.72
CA ALA A 77 2.70 -12.58 11.06
C ALA A 77 1.83 -13.78 11.45
N GLU A 78 1.28 -13.79 12.67
CA GLU A 78 0.45 -14.90 13.17
C GLU A 78 -1.03 -14.75 12.81
N ASP A 79 -1.48 -13.54 12.45
CA ASP A 79 -2.89 -13.23 12.26
C ASP A 79 -3.32 -13.29 10.79
N TYR A 80 -2.39 -13.16 9.84
CA TYR A 80 -2.70 -13.00 8.42
C TYR A 80 -1.88 -13.92 7.53
N ASP A 81 -2.48 -14.30 6.40
CA ASP A 81 -1.88 -15.19 5.41
C ASP A 81 -1.13 -14.41 4.31
N VAL A 82 -1.57 -13.17 4.05
CA VAL A 82 -1.05 -12.30 2.97
C VAL A 82 -0.87 -10.87 3.48
N VAL A 83 0.25 -10.25 3.11
CA VAL A 83 0.46 -8.81 3.25
C VAL A 83 0.35 -8.11 1.89
N ILE A 84 -0.41 -7.04 1.84
CA ILE A 84 -0.53 -6.16 0.67
C ILE A 84 0.28 -4.90 0.94
N PHE A 85 1.42 -4.75 0.27
CA PHE A 85 2.22 -3.53 0.37
C PHE A 85 1.71 -2.47 -0.62
N LEU A 86 1.37 -1.31 -0.10
CA LEU A 86 1.15 -0.10 -0.90
C LEU A 86 2.22 0.95 -0.60
N THR A 87 2.43 1.85 -1.53
CA THR A 87 3.18 3.08 -1.28
C THR A 87 2.21 4.23 -0.98
N GLN A 88 2.66 5.24 -0.24
CA GLN A 88 1.81 6.36 0.21
C GLN A 88 1.24 7.21 -0.94
N ASP A 89 1.71 7.02 -2.17
CA ASP A 89 1.31 7.73 -3.38
C ASP A 89 0.57 6.83 -4.39
N ALA A 90 0.35 5.57 -4.05
CA ALA A 90 -0.41 4.65 -4.89
C ALA A 90 -1.90 4.71 -4.54
N ILE A 91 -2.68 5.38 -5.39
CA ILE A 91 -4.15 5.47 -5.23
C ILE A 91 -4.78 4.16 -5.71
N PRO A 92 -5.36 3.34 -4.81
CA PRO A 92 -5.96 2.08 -5.22
C PRO A 92 -7.28 2.30 -5.97
N GLU A 93 -7.55 1.42 -6.91
CA GLU A 93 -8.80 1.39 -7.68
C GLU A 93 -9.78 0.33 -7.17
N ALA A 94 -11.03 0.40 -7.63
CA ALA A 94 -12.06 -0.58 -7.28
C ALA A 94 -11.61 -2.02 -7.59
N GLY A 95 -11.85 -2.93 -6.64
CA GLY A 95 -11.52 -4.33 -6.76
C GLY A 95 -10.02 -4.66 -6.65
N PHE A 96 -9.18 -3.73 -6.17
CA PHE A 96 -7.73 -3.97 -6.07
C PHE A 96 -7.40 -5.13 -5.13
N ILE A 97 -8.15 -5.28 -4.03
CA ILE A 97 -7.97 -6.40 -3.09
C ILE A 97 -8.27 -7.74 -3.77
N ASP A 98 -9.45 -7.87 -4.34
CA ASP A 98 -9.89 -9.13 -4.96
C ASP A 98 -8.96 -9.54 -6.11
N LYS A 99 -8.55 -8.58 -6.93
CA LYS A 99 -7.65 -8.84 -8.06
C LYS A 99 -6.25 -9.29 -7.61
N ILE A 100 -5.72 -8.75 -6.53
CA ILE A 100 -4.39 -9.14 -6.05
C ILE A 100 -4.45 -10.45 -5.26
N THR A 101 -5.50 -10.65 -4.46
CA THR A 101 -5.63 -11.86 -3.64
C THR A 101 -6.03 -13.09 -4.44
N SER A 102 -6.77 -12.93 -5.55
CA SER A 102 -7.12 -14.05 -6.44
C SER A 102 -5.90 -14.77 -7.05
N ALA A 103 -4.76 -14.07 -7.16
CA ALA A 103 -3.53 -14.71 -7.63
C ALA A 103 -3.05 -15.84 -6.71
N PHE A 104 -3.38 -15.78 -5.42
CA PHE A 104 -3.00 -16.78 -4.42
C PHE A 104 -3.98 -17.98 -4.33
N GLU A 105 -4.98 -18.06 -5.23
CA GLU A 105 -5.78 -19.27 -5.42
C GLU A 105 -4.91 -20.40 -6.03
N ASP A 106 -3.85 -20.04 -6.77
CA ASP A 106 -2.81 -20.98 -7.16
C ASP A 106 -1.80 -21.12 -6.01
N PRO A 107 -1.67 -22.32 -5.40
CA PRO A 107 -0.77 -22.55 -4.25
C PRO A 107 0.73 -22.41 -4.60
N ASN A 108 1.07 -22.33 -5.88
CA ASN A 108 2.46 -22.10 -6.31
C ASN A 108 2.82 -20.61 -6.38
N VAL A 109 1.84 -19.70 -6.24
CA VAL A 109 2.09 -18.26 -6.26
C VAL A 109 2.48 -17.80 -4.86
N ALA A 110 3.72 -17.35 -4.71
CA ALA A 110 4.24 -16.77 -3.47
C ALA A 110 4.24 -15.23 -3.46
N CYS A 111 4.14 -14.59 -4.63
CA CYS A 111 4.13 -13.14 -4.75
C CYS A 111 3.30 -12.72 -5.98
N ALA A 112 2.54 -11.64 -5.83
CA ALA A 112 1.79 -11.04 -6.92
C ALA A 112 1.91 -9.51 -6.85
N TRP A 113 1.84 -8.83 -7.99
CA TRP A 113 1.86 -7.38 -8.03
C TRP A 113 0.78 -6.83 -8.96
N GLY A 114 0.19 -5.70 -8.56
CA GLY A 114 -0.79 -4.99 -9.36
C GLY A 114 -0.13 -4.07 -10.39
N ARG A 115 -0.82 -3.85 -11.51
CA ARG A 115 -0.40 -2.87 -12.50
C ARG A 115 -0.45 -1.47 -11.92
N GLN A 116 0.65 -0.71 -12.07
CA GLN A 116 0.71 0.69 -11.70
C GLN A 116 0.52 1.57 -12.92
N LEU A 117 -0.49 2.44 -12.87
CA LEU A 117 -0.74 3.45 -13.89
C LEU A 117 -0.15 4.80 -13.46
N PRO A 118 0.30 5.62 -14.40
CA PRO A 118 0.77 6.96 -14.09
C PRO A 118 -0.40 7.84 -13.64
N HIS A 119 -0.16 8.75 -12.70
CA HIS A 119 -1.13 9.81 -12.38
C HIS A 119 -1.48 10.65 -13.62
N LYS A 120 -2.65 11.26 -13.63
CA LYS A 120 -3.16 12.02 -14.80
C LYS A 120 -2.26 13.17 -15.20
N ASP A 121 -1.61 13.79 -14.23
CA ASP A 121 -0.68 14.94 -14.36
C ASP A 121 0.80 14.52 -14.41
N ALA A 122 1.07 13.21 -14.49
CA ALA A 122 2.44 12.71 -14.58
C ALA A 122 3.14 13.23 -15.85
N ASN A 123 4.41 13.64 -15.69
CA ASN A 123 5.23 14.06 -16.82
C ASN A 123 5.48 12.91 -17.82
N PRO A 124 5.89 13.21 -19.08
CA PRO A 124 6.06 12.18 -20.11
C PRO A 124 7.03 11.05 -19.74
N ILE A 125 8.09 11.35 -19.00
CA ILE A 125 9.10 10.36 -18.57
C ILE A 125 8.48 9.39 -17.55
N ALA A 126 7.79 9.93 -16.55
CA ALA A 126 7.10 9.11 -15.53
C ALA A 126 6.02 8.24 -16.16
N ARG A 127 5.26 8.78 -17.12
CA ARG A 127 4.24 8.01 -17.88
C ARG A 127 4.88 6.86 -18.66
N HIS A 128 5.95 7.15 -19.39
CA HIS A 128 6.67 6.12 -20.14
C HIS A 128 7.20 5.02 -19.22
N ALA A 129 7.84 5.38 -18.12
CA ALA A 129 8.37 4.40 -17.15
C ALA A 129 7.27 3.48 -16.58
N ARG A 130 6.09 4.02 -16.26
CA ARG A 130 4.97 3.19 -15.77
C ARG A 130 4.44 2.24 -16.84
N PHE A 131 4.19 2.72 -18.07
CA PHE A 131 3.70 1.86 -19.14
C PHE A 131 4.71 0.80 -19.59
N PHE A 132 6.01 1.11 -19.53
CA PHE A 132 7.07 0.17 -19.85
C PHE A 132 7.21 -0.94 -18.80
N ASN A 133 7.22 -0.56 -17.51
CA ASN A 133 7.43 -1.51 -16.42
C ASN A 133 6.17 -2.30 -16.02
N TYR A 134 4.98 -1.79 -16.36
CA TYR A 134 3.69 -2.40 -15.99
C TYR A 134 2.81 -2.55 -17.23
N PRO A 135 3.07 -3.56 -18.09
CA PRO A 135 2.26 -3.82 -19.27
C PRO A 135 0.82 -4.19 -18.92
N ALA A 136 -0.07 -4.15 -19.92
CA ALA A 136 -1.49 -4.47 -19.70
C ALA A 136 -1.75 -5.98 -19.56
N GLU A 137 -0.84 -6.80 -20.08
CA GLU A 137 -0.97 -8.25 -20.05
C GLU A 137 -0.47 -8.81 -18.72
N SER A 138 -1.23 -9.78 -18.17
CA SER A 138 -0.82 -10.53 -16.99
C SER A 138 0.24 -11.56 -17.37
N HIS A 139 1.26 -11.69 -16.55
CA HIS A 139 2.31 -12.71 -16.71
C HIS A 139 2.41 -13.52 -15.40
N THR A 140 2.53 -14.82 -15.54
CA THR A 140 2.85 -15.80 -14.49
C THR A 140 4.21 -16.39 -14.74
#